data_3d247ada31eb8d5c8f9b38b71ede2b11
#
_entry.id   3d247ada31eb8d5c8f9b38b71ede2b11
#
_cell.length_a   1.000
_cell.length_b   1.000
_cell.length_c   1.000
_cell.angle_alpha   90.00
_cell.angle_beta   90.00
_cell.angle_gamma   90.00
#
_symmetry.space_group_name_H-M   'P 1'
#
loop_
_entity.id
_entity.type
_entity.pdbx_description
1 polymer ?
#
loop_
_entity_poly.entity_id
_entity_poly.type
_entity_poly.pdbx_seq_one_letter_code
_entity_poly.pdbx_strand_id
1 'polypeptide(L)'
;MKKFLIITLLMFISILGTSQTKKVYLDSIPRFAVDSTLNTFVINWLRKPYRLGGSTEKGIDCSQFNKRLAQDVFKINIENTCSLQWETTPRIKKDSLQVGDLLFFRSRQSPSRWHCGTYIGESLFVHASNRYEGVKVSSLNEPKYISAYRGAGRPTNL
;
A
#
# COMPACT_ATOMS: atom_id res chain seq x y z
N MET A 1 4.98 -4.99 45.66
CA MET A 1 3.66 -4.80 45.06
C MET A 1 3.61 -3.66 44.03
N LYS A 2 4.30 -2.51 44.21
CA LYS A 2 4.26 -1.38 43.23
C LYS A 2 4.89 -1.66 41.84
N LYS A 3 5.89 -2.55 41.74
CA LYS A 3 6.53 -2.88 40.44
C LYS A 3 5.66 -3.73 39.50
N PHE A 4 4.79 -4.57 40.03
CA PHE A 4 3.86 -5.39 39.21
C PHE A 4 2.76 -4.55 38.56
N LEU A 5 2.32 -3.49 39.24
CA LEU A 5 1.26 -2.59 38.73
C LEU A 5 1.74 -1.76 37.52
N ILE A 6 3.04 -1.39 37.50
CA ILE A 6 3.64 -0.62 36.38
C ILE A 6 3.78 -1.46 35.13
N ILE A 7 4.14 -2.75 35.24
CA ILE A 7 4.31 -3.66 34.09
C ILE A 7 2.95 -3.95 33.44
N THR A 8 1.90 -4.17 34.24
CA THR A 8 0.54 -4.37 33.70
C THR A 8 -0.01 -3.11 33.05
N LEU A 9 0.28 -1.93 33.57
CA LEU A 9 -0.14 -0.66 32.99
C LEU A 9 0.56 -0.38 31.66
N LEU A 10 1.87 -0.69 31.51
CA LEU A 10 2.60 -0.54 30.27
C LEU A 10 2.14 -1.52 29.18
N MET A 11 1.77 -2.75 29.54
CA MET A 11 1.16 -3.68 28.57
C MET A 11 -0.24 -3.20 28.12
N PHE A 12 -1.03 -2.64 29.01
CA PHE A 12 -2.35 -2.08 28.64
C PHE A 12 -2.23 -0.85 27.71
N ILE A 13 -1.25 0.02 27.94
CA ILE A 13 -0.98 1.18 27.08
C ILE A 13 -0.51 0.75 25.68
N SER A 14 0.29 -0.31 25.57
CA SER A 14 0.73 -0.83 24.26
C SER A 14 -0.42 -1.44 23.46
N ILE A 15 -1.36 -2.12 24.11
CA ILE A 15 -2.56 -2.69 23.47
C ILE A 15 -3.54 -1.59 23.02
N LEU A 16 -3.74 -0.57 23.85
CA LEU A 16 -4.57 0.59 23.50
C LEU A 16 -3.97 1.41 22.34
N GLY A 17 -2.65 1.59 22.32
CA GLY A 17 -1.95 2.29 21.24
C GLY A 17 -2.10 1.59 19.88
N THR A 18 -2.06 0.26 19.84
CA THR A 18 -2.24 -0.51 18.59
C THR A 18 -3.70 -0.48 18.11
N SER A 19 -4.66 -0.47 19.01
CA SER A 19 -6.09 -0.36 18.68
C SER A 19 -6.45 1.03 18.15
N GLN A 20 -5.97 2.10 18.79
CA GLN A 20 -6.21 3.48 18.35
C GLN A 20 -5.55 3.79 17.01
N THR A 21 -4.31 3.36 16.79
CA THR A 21 -3.65 3.54 15.48
C THR A 21 -4.34 2.77 14.37
N LYS A 22 -4.86 1.58 14.63
CA LYS A 22 -5.66 0.82 13.68
C LYS A 22 -6.98 1.54 13.36
N LYS A 23 -7.61 2.14 14.36
CA LYS A 23 -8.85 2.93 14.20
C LYS A 23 -8.60 4.20 13.37
N VAL A 24 -7.55 4.97 13.67
CA VAL A 24 -7.18 6.18 12.88
C VAL A 24 -6.89 5.83 11.43
N TYR A 25 -6.24 4.69 11.14
CA TYR A 25 -6.05 4.21 9.77
C TYR A 25 -7.36 3.80 9.11
N LEU A 26 -8.26 3.16 9.83
CA LEU A 26 -9.59 2.77 9.32
C LEU A 26 -10.48 3.98 9.04
N ASP A 27 -10.39 5.02 9.88
CA ASP A 27 -11.14 6.28 9.71
C ASP A 27 -10.57 7.14 8.56
N SER A 28 -9.32 6.92 8.15
CA SER A 28 -8.65 7.62 7.04
C SER A 28 -8.73 6.88 5.69
N ILE A 29 -9.20 5.62 5.68
CA ILE A 29 -9.50 4.93 4.42
C ILE A 29 -10.83 5.48 3.91
N PRO A 30 -10.87 6.05 2.69
CA PRO A 30 -12.12 6.54 2.14
C PRO A 30 -13.18 5.45 2.17
N ARG A 31 -14.34 5.74 2.74
CA ARG A 31 -15.50 4.82 2.73
C ARG A 31 -16.09 4.63 1.32
N PHE A 32 -15.45 5.18 0.31
CA PHE A 32 -15.84 5.13 -1.10
C PHE A 32 -15.43 3.87 -1.83
N ALA A 33 -14.66 3.01 -1.23
CA ALA A 33 -14.56 1.71 -1.83
C ALA A 33 -15.93 1.07 -1.70
N VAL A 34 -16.73 1.27 -2.71
CA VAL A 34 -17.97 0.54 -3.01
C VAL A 34 -17.70 -0.96 -2.99
N ASP A 35 -16.43 -1.36 -3.03
CA ASP A 35 -15.97 -2.74 -2.92
C ASP A 35 -15.47 -3.06 -1.51
N SER A 36 -16.31 -3.75 -0.74
CA SER A 36 -15.95 -4.33 0.56
C SER A 36 -14.70 -5.22 0.46
N THR A 37 -14.42 -5.80 -0.71
CA THR A 37 -13.28 -6.68 -1.00
C THR A 37 -11.96 -5.90 -0.94
N LEU A 38 -11.87 -4.73 -1.59
CA LEU A 38 -10.69 -3.89 -1.55
C LEU A 38 -10.38 -3.42 -0.12
N ASN A 39 -11.40 -2.94 0.60
CA ASN A 39 -11.23 -2.50 1.98
C ASN A 39 -10.74 -3.62 2.88
N THR A 40 -11.36 -4.79 2.78
CA THR A 40 -10.96 -5.97 3.56
C THR A 40 -9.52 -6.37 3.22
N PHE A 41 -9.15 -6.38 1.94
CA PHE A 41 -7.80 -6.68 1.49
C PHE A 41 -6.80 -5.68 2.09
N VAL A 42 -7.03 -4.38 1.92
CA VAL A 42 -6.13 -3.34 2.43
C VAL A 42 -5.94 -3.47 3.94
N ILE A 43 -7.03 -3.60 4.72
CA ILE A 43 -6.99 -3.75 6.18
C ILE A 43 -6.16 -4.96 6.59
N ASN A 44 -6.32 -6.09 5.93
CA ASN A 44 -5.59 -7.33 6.25
C ASN A 44 -4.09 -7.23 5.93
N TRP A 45 -3.73 -6.40 4.95
CA TRP A 45 -2.34 -6.21 4.55
C TRP A 45 -1.63 -5.05 5.27
N LEU A 46 -2.34 -4.12 5.90
CA LEU A 46 -1.70 -3.02 6.63
C LEU A 46 -0.66 -3.54 7.64
N ARG A 47 0.53 -2.92 7.62
CA ARG A 47 1.67 -3.24 8.49
C ARG A 47 2.35 -4.59 8.22
N LYS A 48 1.92 -5.38 7.24
CA LYS A 48 2.70 -6.55 6.82
C LYS A 48 4.10 -6.08 6.40
N PRO A 49 5.16 -6.81 6.80
CA PRO A 49 6.51 -6.32 6.62
C PRO A 49 6.92 -6.22 5.15
N TYR A 50 7.73 -5.22 4.83
CA TYR A 50 8.37 -5.11 3.53
C TYR A 50 9.57 -6.06 3.45
N ARG A 51 9.69 -6.79 2.35
CA ARG A 51 10.86 -7.59 2.00
C ARG A 51 11.09 -7.54 0.50
N LEU A 52 12.27 -7.09 0.08
CA LEU A 52 12.64 -7.08 -1.34
C LEU A 52 12.59 -8.50 -1.93
N GLY A 53 11.87 -8.69 -3.04
CA GLY A 53 11.62 -9.99 -3.66
C GLY A 53 10.66 -10.89 -2.89
N GLY A 54 10.10 -10.41 -1.77
CA GLY A 54 9.08 -11.14 -1.01
C GLY A 54 7.71 -11.08 -1.67
N SER A 55 6.91 -12.12 -1.47
CA SER A 55 5.57 -12.27 -2.08
C SER A 55 4.51 -12.81 -1.11
N THR A 56 4.79 -12.81 0.20
CA THR A 56 3.91 -13.39 1.23
C THR A 56 3.64 -12.39 2.35
N GLU A 57 2.71 -12.73 3.25
CA GLU A 57 2.42 -11.93 4.44
C GLU A 57 3.60 -11.81 5.42
N LYS A 58 4.58 -12.71 5.34
CA LYS A 58 5.82 -12.66 6.13
C LYS A 58 6.85 -11.67 5.56
N GLY A 59 6.57 -11.12 4.37
CA GLY A 59 7.36 -10.12 3.70
C GLY A 59 6.99 -10.02 2.23
N ILE A 60 6.68 -8.79 1.79
CA ILE A 60 6.24 -8.50 0.43
C ILE A 60 6.91 -7.22 -0.07
N ASP A 61 7.30 -7.17 -1.36
CA ASP A 61 7.74 -5.92 -1.99
C ASP A 61 6.59 -5.18 -2.70
N CYS A 62 6.87 -3.99 -3.21
CA CYS A 62 5.86 -3.13 -3.81
C CYS A 62 5.22 -3.72 -5.07
N SER A 63 5.98 -4.39 -5.91
CA SER A 63 5.47 -5.00 -7.15
C SER A 63 4.64 -6.25 -6.87
N GLN A 64 5.10 -7.09 -5.95
CA GLN A 64 4.36 -8.28 -5.55
C GLN A 64 3.09 -7.93 -4.77
N PHE A 65 3.11 -6.82 -4.00
CA PHE A 65 1.90 -6.31 -3.35
C PHE A 65 0.86 -5.85 -4.37
N ASN A 66 1.25 -5.03 -5.38
CA ASN A 66 0.36 -4.64 -6.47
C ASN A 66 -0.22 -5.86 -7.19
N LYS A 67 0.64 -6.86 -7.50
CA LYS A 67 0.21 -8.09 -8.17
C LYS A 67 -0.81 -8.86 -7.33
N ARG A 68 -0.56 -9.03 -6.04
CA ARG A 68 -1.47 -9.71 -5.12
C ARG A 68 -2.81 -8.96 -5.03
N LEU A 69 -2.79 -7.65 -4.91
CA LEU A 69 -4.01 -6.84 -4.89
C LEU A 69 -4.79 -6.96 -6.20
N ALA A 70 -4.12 -6.86 -7.35
CA ALA A 70 -4.74 -7.02 -8.66
C ALA A 70 -5.42 -8.40 -8.81
N GLN A 71 -4.76 -9.47 -8.37
CA GLN A 71 -5.30 -10.83 -8.42
C GLN A 71 -6.46 -11.05 -7.45
N ASP A 72 -6.28 -10.68 -6.18
CA ASP A 72 -7.22 -11.04 -5.12
C ASP A 72 -8.48 -10.16 -5.16
N VAL A 73 -8.34 -8.87 -5.53
CA VAL A 73 -9.45 -7.90 -5.57
C VAL A 73 -10.07 -7.80 -6.94
N PHE A 74 -9.26 -7.53 -7.98
CA PHE A 74 -9.78 -7.23 -9.32
C PHE A 74 -9.79 -8.44 -10.27
N LYS A 75 -9.26 -9.59 -9.84
CA LYS A 75 -9.20 -10.85 -10.62
C LYS A 75 -8.38 -10.71 -11.92
N ILE A 76 -7.42 -9.79 -11.94
CA ILE A 76 -6.52 -9.56 -13.08
C ILE A 76 -5.09 -9.93 -12.75
N ASN A 77 -4.33 -10.32 -13.79
CA ASN A 77 -2.92 -10.61 -13.68
C ASN A 77 -2.10 -9.44 -14.21
N ILE A 78 -1.09 -9.04 -13.46
CA ILE A 78 -0.11 -8.04 -13.85
C ILE A 78 1.31 -8.60 -13.67
N GLU A 79 2.28 -7.93 -14.25
CA GLU A 79 3.68 -8.35 -14.25
C GLU A 79 4.30 -8.42 -12.84
N ASN A 80 5.41 -9.16 -12.72
CA ASN A 80 6.05 -9.47 -11.44
C ASN A 80 6.89 -8.33 -10.85
N THR A 81 7.34 -7.38 -11.67
CA THR A 81 8.24 -6.31 -11.23
C THR A 81 7.68 -4.94 -11.57
N CYS A 82 8.03 -3.91 -10.78
CA CYS A 82 7.61 -2.54 -11.06
C CYS A 82 8.02 -2.07 -12.46
N SER A 83 9.20 -2.46 -12.96
CA SER A 83 9.65 -2.09 -14.31
C SER A 83 8.74 -2.68 -15.38
N LEU A 84 8.46 -3.98 -15.30
CA LEU A 84 7.56 -4.64 -16.24
C LEU A 84 6.12 -4.15 -16.13
N GLN A 85 5.61 -3.92 -14.89
CA GLN A 85 4.32 -3.29 -14.70
C GLN A 85 4.28 -1.90 -15.36
N TRP A 86 5.35 -1.10 -15.22
CA TRP A 86 5.48 0.16 -15.94
C TRP A 86 5.48 -0.02 -17.46
N GLU A 87 6.20 -0.95 -18.00
CA GLU A 87 6.34 -1.15 -19.45
C GLU A 87 5.07 -1.67 -20.11
N THR A 88 4.36 -2.57 -19.45
CA THR A 88 3.21 -3.29 -20.06
C THR A 88 1.85 -2.65 -19.80
N THR A 89 1.73 -1.79 -18.76
CA THR A 89 0.43 -1.19 -18.43
C THR A 89 0.16 0.07 -19.25
N PRO A 90 -0.98 0.19 -19.98
CA PRO A 90 -1.34 1.38 -20.72
C PRO A 90 -1.36 2.65 -19.86
N ARG A 91 -0.71 3.72 -20.34
CA ARG A 91 -0.58 4.97 -19.60
C ARG A 91 -1.88 5.74 -19.54
N ILE A 92 -2.13 6.36 -18.39
CA ILE A 92 -3.27 7.25 -18.19
C ILE A 92 -2.81 8.60 -17.62
N LYS A 93 -3.62 9.62 -17.83
CA LYS A 93 -3.38 10.95 -17.23
C LYS A 93 -3.70 10.91 -15.74
N LYS A 94 -3.00 11.74 -14.95
CA LYS A 94 -3.21 11.84 -13.50
C LYS A 94 -4.65 12.24 -13.15
N ASP A 95 -5.28 13.09 -13.96
CA ASP A 95 -6.65 13.57 -13.76
C ASP A 95 -7.72 12.50 -14.06
N SER A 96 -7.31 11.39 -14.68
CA SER A 96 -8.20 10.28 -15.04
C SER A 96 -8.02 9.05 -14.13
N LEU A 97 -7.39 9.23 -12.97
CA LEU A 97 -7.13 8.14 -12.01
C LEU A 97 -8.44 7.53 -11.50
N GLN A 98 -8.49 6.20 -11.51
CA GLN A 98 -9.57 5.39 -10.95
C GLN A 98 -9.00 4.35 -9.98
N VAL A 99 -9.84 3.89 -9.06
CA VAL A 99 -9.46 2.83 -8.10
C VAL A 99 -8.97 1.60 -8.86
N GLY A 100 -7.81 1.07 -8.46
CA GLY A 100 -7.14 -0.06 -9.13
C GLY A 100 -6.01 0.35 -10.09
N ASP A 101 -5.91 1.63 -10.47
CA ASP A 101 -4.81 2.11 -11.32
C ASP A 101 -3.47 1.97 -10.61
N LEU A 102 -2.45 1.58 -11.36
CA LEU A 102 -1.09 1.46 -10.88
C LEU A 102 -0.38 2.82 -10.92
N LEU A 103 0.26 3.18 -9.83
CA LEU A 103 1.04 4.40 -9.69
C LEU A 103 2.53 4.05 -9.67
N PHE A 104 3.33 4.84 -10.36
CA PHE A 104 4.76 4.61 -10.51
C PHE A 104 5.58 5.81 -10.06
N PHE A 105 6.62 5.51 -9.31
CA PHE A 105 7.48 6.52 -8.68
C PHE A 105 8.97 6.17 -8.90
N ARG A 106 9.84 7.18 -8.93
CA ARG A 106 11.27 6.96 -8.79
C ARG A 106 11.63 6.70 -7.32
N SER A 107 12.49 5.72 -7.10
CA SER A 107 12.98 5.38 -5.77
C SER A 107 14.49 5.18 -5.78
N ARG A 108 15.20 5.88 -4.90
CA ARG A 108 16.63 5.65 -4.66
C ARG A 108 16.90 4.40 -3.82
N GLN A 109 15.90 3.90 -3.12
CA GLN A 109 16.00 2.75 -2.21
C GLN A 109 15.78 1.41 -2.92
N SER A 110 15.24 1.43 -4.15
CA SER A 110 15.02 0.24 -4.95
C SER A 110 16.18 0.01 -5.92
N PRO A 111 16.71 -1.22 -6.07
CA PRO A 111 17.72 -1.56 -7.07
C PRO A 111 17.27 -1.23 -8.50
N SER A 112 16.00 -1.44 -8.82
CA SER A 112 15.40 -1.11 -10.12
C SER A 112 15.17 0.40 -10.33
N ARG A 113 15.40 1.22 -9.31
CA ARG A 113 15.05 2.65 -9.27
C ARG A 113 13.54 2.93 -9.41
N TRP A 114 12.69 1.91 -9.34
CA TRP A 114 11.24 2.01 -9.40
C TRP A 114 10.59 1.66 -8.06
N HIS A 115 9.48 2.32 -7.81
CA HIS A 115 8.54 1.99 -6.75
C HIS A 115 7.12 2.10 -7.32
N CYS A 116 6.21 1.28 -6.84
CA CYS A 116 4.84 1.28 -7.32
C CYS A 116 3.84 1.08 -6.18
N GLY A 117 2.59 1.46 -6.45
CA GLY A 117 1.44 1.30 -5.56
C GLY A 117 0.15 1.26 -6.36
N THR A 118 -0.96 0.98 -5.71
CA THR A 118 -2.29 0.94 -6.31
C THR A 118 -3.13 2.09 -5.79
N TYR A 119 -3.71 2.88 -6.68
CA TYR A 119 -4.60 3.99 -6.35
C TYR A 119 -5.92 3.47 -5.75
N ILE A 120 -6.36 4.08 -4.66
CA ILE A 120 -7.56 3.67 -3.92
C ILE A 120 -8.60 4.79 -3.77
N GLY A 121 -8.44 5.90 -4.53
CA GLY A 121 -9.34 7.06 -4.48
C GLY A 121 -8.79 8.22 -3.66
N GLU A 122 -9.37 9.41 -3.82
CA GLU A 122 -9.09 10.63 -3.02
C GLU A 122 -7.60 10.99 -2.87
N SER A 123 -6.85 10.87 -3.95
CA SER A 123 -5.38 11.06 -3.95
C SER A 123 -4.63 10.07 -3.02
N LEU A 124 -5.27 8.99 -2.57
CA LEU A 124 -4.65 7.96 -1.75
C LEU A 124 -4.24 6.75 -2.58
N PHE A 125 -3.21 6.07 -2.12
CA PHE A 125 -2.76 4.80 -2.67
C PHE A 125 -2.20 3.88 -1.59
N VAL A 126 -2.32 2.59 -1.82
CA VAL A 126 -1.75 1.56 -0.95
C VAL A 126 -0.51 0.93 -1.59
N HIS A 127 0.51 0.67 -0.80
CA HIS A 127 1.76 0.09 -1.27
C HIS A 127 2.55 -0.58 -0.15
N ALA A 128 3.42 -1.52 -0.49
CA ALA A 128 4.48 -1.96 0.40
C ALA A 128 5.62 -0.94 0.32
N SER A 129 5.72 -0.07 1.35
CA SER A 129 6.54 1.15 1.32
C SER A 129 8.04 0.87 1.43
N ASN A 130 8.49 0.43 2.58
CA ASN A 130 9.88 0.13 2.88
C ASN A 130 9.98 -0.77 4.12
N ARG A 131 11.21 -1.20 4.47
CA ARG A 131 11.46 -2.12 5.59
C ARG A 131 11.02 -1.63 6.98
N TYR A 132 10.84 -0.33 7.15
CA TYR A 132 10.45 0.27 8.43
C TYR A 132 8.93 0.43 8.58
N GLU A 133 8.25 0.69 7.46
CA GLU A 133 6.83 1.01 7.45
C GLU A 133 5.95 -0.17 7.02
N GLY A 134 6.49 -1.09 6.21
CA GLY A 134 5.71 -2.19 5.64
C GLY A 134 4.64 -1.70 4.66
N VAL A 135 3.52 -2.42 4.62
CA VAL A 135 2.35 -2.03 3.82
C VAL A 135 1.61 -0.89 4.50
N LYS A 136 1.32 0.16 3.76
CA LYS A 136 0.63 1.37 4.25
C LYS A 136 -0.17 2.07 3.16
N VAL A 137 -1.07 2.94 3.58
CA VAL A 137 -1.71 3.95 2.73
C VAL A 137 -0.89 5.24 2.80
N SER A 138 -0.74 5.90 1.66
CA SER A 138 -0.06 7.19 1.51
C SER A 138 -0.85 8.11 0.59
N SER A 139 -0.57 9.41 0.66
CA SER A 139 -1.21 10.41 -0.21
C SER A 139 -0.29 10.84 -1.35
N LEU A 140 -0.85 10.97 -2.57
CA LEU A 140 -0.19 11.59 -3.71
C LEU A 140 0.16 13.07 -3.48
N ASN A 141 -0.41 13.68 -2.43
CA ASN A 141 -0.15 15.07 -2.05
C ASN A 141 1.03 15.21 -1.08
N GLU A 142 1.63 14.10 -0.63
CA GLU A 142 2.85 14.17 0.18
C GLU A 142 4.04 14.64 -0.70
N PRO A 143 4.86 15.61 -0.26
CA PRO A 143 5.96 16.18 -1.06
C PRO A 143 6.90 15.13 -1.66
N LYS A 144 7.20 14.06 -0.93
CA LYS A 144 8.05 12.96 -1.40
C LYS A 144 7.45 12.21 -2.60
N TYR A 145 6.12 12.08 -2.66
CA TYR A 145 5.46 11.39 -3.78
C TYR A 145 5.19 12.33 -4.94
N ILE A 146 4.92 13.62 -4.68
CA ILE A 146 4.84 14.64 -5.74
C ILE A 146 6.15 14.66 -6.55
N SER A 147 7.29 14.74 -5.88
CA SER A 147 8.60 14.79 -6.53
C SER A 147 9.01 13.49 -7.22
N ALA A 148 8.61 12.34 -6.66
CA ALA A 148 8.97 11.03 -7.15
C ALA A 148 8.04 10.50 -8.27
N TYR A 149 6.83 11.04 -8.41
CA TYR A 149 5.81 10.56 -9.36
C TYR A 149 6.32 10.59 -10.81
N ARG A 150 6.03 9.53 -11.56
CA ARG A 150 6.42 9.37 -12.97
C ARG A 150 5.26 9.07 -13.89
N GLY A 151 4.14 8.65 -13.35
CA GLY A 151 2.93 8.38 -14.11
C GLY A 151 2.07 7.31 -13.49
N ALA A 152 0.98 7.05 -14.17
CA ALA A 152 0.04 5.98 -13.82
C ALA A 152 -0.30 5.15 -15.05
N GLY A 153 -0.81 3.96 -14.80
CA GLY A 153 -1.29 3.07 -15.85
C GLY A 153 -2.50 2.29 -15.38
N ARG A 154 -3.41 2.01 -16.30
CA ARG A 154 -4.59 1.18 -16.06
C ARG A 154 -4.36 -0.22 -16.61
N PRO A 155 -4.35 -1.27 -15.74
CA PRO A 155 -4.32 -2.64 -16.23
C PRO A 155 -5.50 -2.90 -17.18
N THR A 156 -5.25 -3.63 -18.25
CA THR A 156 -6.31 -4.09 -19.16
C THR A 156 -7.26 -5.02 -18.40
N ASN A 157 -8.56 -4.82 -18.57
CA ASN A 157 -9.65 -5.53 -17.87
C ASN A 157 -9.88 -5.09 -16.40
N LEU A 158 -9.42 -3.90 -16.01
CA LEU A 158 -9.84 -3.25 -14.77
C LEU A 158 -11.24 -2.66 -14.93
#